data_b1abc05f7bd315f30baeafc85f43f963
#
_entry.id   b1abc05f7bd315f30baeafc85f43f963
#
_cell.length_a   1.000
_cell.length_b   1.000
_cell.length_c   1.000
_cell.angle_alpha   90.00
_cell.angle_beta   90.00
_cell.angle_gamma   90.00
#
_symmetry.space_group_name_H-M   'P 1'
#
loop_
_entity.id
_entity.type
_entity.pdbx_description
1 polymer ?
#
loop_
_entity_poly.entity_id
_entity_poly.type
_entity_poly.pdbx_seq_one_letter_code
_entity_poly.pdbx_strand_id
1 'polypeptide(L)'
;AGIMSSESGLKTGAGLVRLLTRRSNISASLARNPEVMVSGADNAQDIETNLEWPDAIVAGPGMFENYWSEQILYKLLLSISDKSTPTLLDAGALRLLSHNAFSKIKLHGETVLTPHPGEAAEMLKITTKEIQKNRIKSAKALQEKYGCIIVLKGNGTIICNKTNIYLCSVGGPELAVAG
;
A
#
# COMPACT_ATOMS: atom_id res chain seq x y z
N ALA A 1 6.67 9.33 -6.33
CA ALA A 1 6.02 8.01 -6.21
C ALA A 1 4.50 8.13 -6.43
N GLY A 2 3.74 8.97 -5.68
CA GLY A 2 2.28 9.09 -5.84
C GLY A 2 1.84 9.45 -7.27
N ILE A 3 2.53 10.37 -7.95
CA ILE A 3 2.26 10.72 -9.36
C ILE A 3 2.42 9.50 -10.27
N MET A 4 3.50 8.73 -10.09
CA MET A 4 3.73 7.51 -10.90
C MET A 4 2.69 6.43 -10.61
N SER A 5 2.27 6.28 -9.37
CA SER A 5 1.22 5.35 -8.99
C SER A 5 -0.12 5.70 -9.63
N SER A 6 -0.52 6.97 -9.61
CA SER A 6 -1.76 7.43 -10.25
C SER A 6 -1.71 7.32 -11.79
N GLU A 7 -0.57 7.65 -12.41
CA GLU A 7 -0.34 7.43 -13.84
C GLU A 7 -0.47 5.94 -14.21
N SER A 8 0.09 5.05 -13.39
CA SER A 8 -0.04 3.59 -13.61
C SER A 8 -1.49 3.13 -13.51
N GLY A 9 -2.27 3.70 -12.59
CA GLY A 9 -3.70 3.40 -12.48
C GLY A 9 -4.45 3.68 -13.78
N LEU A 10 -4.25 4.85 -14.40
CA LEU A 10 -4.85 5.17 -15.70
C LEU A 10 -4.36 4.22 -16.81
N LYS A 11 -3.04 3.97 -16.88
CA LYS A 11 -2.46 3.10 -17.90
C LYS A 11 -2.89 1.65 -17.80
N THR A 12 -3.31 1.20 -16.64
CA THR A 12 -3.84 -0.17 -16.42
C THR A 12 -5.36 -0.27 -16.59
N GLY A 13 -6.03 0.81 -16.99
CA GLY A 13 -7.42 0.81 -17.40
C GLY A 13 -8.41 1.33 -16.35
N ALA A 14 -7.96 1.97 -15.28
CA ALA A 14 -8.88 2.67 -14.38
C ALA A 14 -9.56 3.83 -15.13
N GLY A 15 -10.90 3.89 -15.11
CA GLY A 15 -11.67 4.91 -15.80
C GLY A 15 -11.46 6.31 -15.21
N LEU A 16 -11.37 6.40 -13.88
CA LEU A 16 -11.09 7.64 -13.15
C LEU A 16 -10.03 7.37 -12.09
N VAL A 17 -9.02 8.24 -12.00
CA VAL A 17 -8.02 8.19 -10.95
C VAL A 17 -7.94 9.52 -10.22
N ARG A 18 -8.03 9.48 -8.89
CA ARG A 18 -7.79 10.63 -8.03
C ARG A 18 -6.54 10.42 -7.19
N LEU A 19 -5.64 11.38 -7.24
CA LEU A 19 -4.48 11.47 -6.37
C LEU A 19 -4.78 12.44 -5.21
N LEU A 20 -4.78 11.92 -3.98
CA LEU A 20 -4.76 12.73 -2.77
C LEU A 20 -3.31 12.91 -2.33
N THR A 21 -2.87 14.13 -2.21
CA THR A 21 -1.50 14.46 -1.85
C THR A 21 -1.45 15.79 -1.09
N ARG A 22 -0.29 16.19 -0.58
CA ARG A 22 -0.14 17.53 0.01
C ARG A 22 -0.40 18.61 -1.05
N ARG A 23 -1.01 19.73 -0.67
CA ARG A 23 -1.32 20.84 -1.59
C ARG A 23 -0.11 21.33 -2.36
N SER A 24 1.07 21.31 -1.74
CA SER A 24 2.34 21.67 -2.40
C SER A 24 2.70 20.82 -3.63
N ASN A 25 2.13 19.62 -3.76
CA ASN A 25 2.41 18.72 -4.88
C ASN A 25 1.41 18.82 -6.02
N ILE A 26 0.33 19.59 -5.91
CA ILE A 26 -0.75 19.66 -6.90
C ILE A 26 -0.22 20.11 -8.25
N SER A 27 0.51 21.24 -8.29
CA SER A 27 1.03 21.80 -9.55
C SER A 27 1.98 20.83 -10.27
N ALA A 28 2.86 20.16 -9.53
CA ALA A 28 3.77 19.17 -10.10
C ALA A 28 3.02 17.94 -10.64
N SER A 29 1.93 17.53 -9.96
CA SER A 29 1.09 16.41 -10.39
C SER A 29 0.35 16.71 -11.69
N LEU A 30 -0.29 17.89 -11.77
CA LEU A 30 -1.01 18.34 -12.96
C LEU A 30 -0.09 18.61 -14.15
N ALA A 31 1.12 19.14 -13.90
CA ALA A 31 2.12 19.34 -14.95
C ALA A 31 2.59 18.02 -15.56
N ARG A 32 2.66 16.95 -14.78
CA ARG A 32 3.07 15.60 -15.23
C ARG A 32 1.94 14.87 -15.93
N ASN A 33 0.74 14.88 -15.34
CA ASN A 33 -0.41 14.16 -15.89
C ASN A 33 -1.72 14.91 -15.58
N PRO A 34 -2.20 15.74 -16.52
CA PRO A 34 -3.42 16.52 -16.35
C PRO A 34 -4.71 15.68 -16.33
N GLU A 35 -4.66 14.40 -16.74
CA GLU A 35 -5.82 13.50 -16.75
C GLU A 35 -6.12 12.95 -15.34
N VAL A 36 -5.16 13.02 -14.40
CA VAL A 36 -5.37 12.62 -13.02
C VAL A 36 -6.08 13.74 -12.25
N MET A 37 -7.18 13.43 -11.61
CA MET A 37 -7.83 14.35 -10.66
C MET A 37 -6.95 14.50 -9.41
N VAL A 38 -6.45 15.71 -9.14
CA VAL A 38 -5.57 15.94 -7.99
C VAL A 38 -6.27 16.77 -6.94
N SER A 39 -6.26 16.30 -5.69
CA SER A 39 -6.80 17.01 -4.54
C SER A 39 -5.76 17.12 -3.43
N GLY A 40 -5.73 18.28 -2.77
CA GLY A 40 -4.87 18.50 -1.60
C GLY A 40 -5.50 17.88 -0.35
N ALA A 41 -4.67 17.21 0.45
CA ALA A 41 -5.02 16.73 1.77
C ALA A 41 -3.90 17.13 2.74
N ASP A 42 -4.12 18.16 3.53
CA ASP A 42 -3.15 18.64 4.51
C ASP A 42 -3.42 18.07 5.91
N ASN A 43 -4.62 17.57 6.14
CA ASN A 43 -5.05 16.92 7.38
C ASN A 43 -6.00 15.74 7.12
N ALA A 44 -6.34 14.97 8.17
CA ALA A 44 -7.16 13.78 8.06
C ALA A 44 -8.62 14.05 7.63
N GLN A 45 -9.18 15.22 7.92
CA GLN A 45 -10.54 15.58 7.49
C GLN A 45 -10.63 15.76 5.98
N ASP A 46 -9.57 16.24 5.35
CA ASP A 46 -9.55 16.50 3.90
C ASP A 46 -9.76 15.21 3.07
N ILE A 47 -9.56 14.02 3.65
CA ILE A 47 -9.74 12.76 2.93
C ILE A 47 -11.16 12.18 3.06
N GLU A 48 -11.96 12.55 4.05
CA GLU A 48 -13.26 11.93 4.32
C GLU A 48 -14.19 11.93 3.11
N THR A 49 -14.40 13.08 2.50
CA THR A 49 -15.25 13.22 1.29
C THR A 49 -14.73 12.46 0.08
N ASN A 50 -13.44 12.12 0.09
CA ASN A 50 -12.78 11.41 -0.98
C ASN A 50 -12.79 9.88 -0.79
N LEU A 51 -13.24 9.38 0.35
CA LEU A 51 -13.34 7.95 0.65
C LEU A 51 -14.73 7.35 0.36
N GLU A 52 -15.66 8.15 -0.13
CA GLU A 52 -17.04 7.70 -0.36
C GLU A 52 -17.26 7.04 -1.72
N TRP A 53 -16.49 7.42 -2.73
CA TRP A 53 -16.75 7.00 -4.10
C TRP A 53 -15.74 6.02 -4.73
N PRO A 54 -14.52 5.77 -4.22
CA PRO A 54 -13.58 4.89 -4.93
C PRO A 54 -14.02 3.43 -4.86
N ASP A 55 -13.88 2.73 -5.98
CA ASP A 55 -14.05 1.27 -6.08
C ASP A 55 -12.81 0.54 -5.54
N ALA A 56 -11.65 1.19 -5.54
CA ALA A 56 -10.40 0.67 -4.97
C ALA A 56 -9.48 1.80 -4.52
N ILE A 57 -8.66 1.53 -3.52
CA ILE A 57 -7.73 2.50 -2.93
C ILE A 57 -6.30 1.95 -2.97
N VAL A 58 -5.34 2.81 -3.31
CA VAL A 58 -3.91 2.54 -3.16
C VAL A 58 -3.33 3.59 -2.21
N ALA A 59 -2.63 3.15 -1.16
CA ALA A 59 -1.98 4.05 -0.22
C ALA A 59 -0.55 3.60 0.10
N GLY A 60 0.32 4.60 0.35
CA GLY A 60 1.70 4.34 0.76
C GLY A 60 2.78 4.84 -0.19
N PRO A 61 2.65 4.73 -1.53
CA PRO A 61 3.64 5.27 -2.44
C PRO A 61 3.88 6.77 -2.22
N GLY A 62 5.09 7.14 -1.74
CA GLY A 62 5.43 8.53 -1.42
C GLY A 62 5.04 9.01 -0.04
N MET A 63 4.47 8.17 0.80
CA MET A 63 4.32 8.46 2.23
C MET A 63 5.66 8.29 2.94
N PHE A 64 5.99 9.23 3.81
CA PHE A 64 7.14 9.17 4.71
C PHE A 64 6.67 8.94 6.14
N GLU A 65 7.55 8.46 7.01
CA GLU A 65 7.28 8.31 8.44
C GLU A 65 7.27 9.70 9.12
N ASN A 66 6.11 10.34 9.10
CA ASN A 66 5.85 11.64 9.71
C ASN A 66 4.40 11.76 10.17
N TYR A 67 4.12 12.75 11.00
CA TYR A 67 2.80 12.98 11.59
C TYR A 67 1.67 13.06 10.56
N TRP A 68 1.89 13.74 9.42
CA TRP A 68 0.88 13.85 8.38
C TRP A 68 0.50 12.47 7.80
N SER A 69 1.50 11.66 7.43
CA SER A 69 1.28 10.31 6.89
C SER A 69 0.59 9.39 7.89
N GLU A 70 0.96 9.48 9.17
CA GLU A 70 0.31 8.71 10.23
C GLU A 70 -1.17 9.07 10.36
N GLN A 71 -1.51 10.36 10.40
CA GLN A 71 -2.90 10.82 10.50
C GLN A 71 -3.73 10.41 9.29
N ILE A 72 -3.21 10.59 8.07
CA ILE A 72 -3.87 10.22 6.82
C ILE A 72 -4.10 8.70 6.77
N LEU A 73 -3.07 7.91 7.04
CA LEU A 73 -3.18 6.45 7.00
C LEU A 73 -4.14 5.93 8.09
N TYR A 74 -4.04 6.45 9.31
CA TYR A 74 -4.91 6.07 10.41
C TYR A 74 -6.39 6.32 10.07
N LYS A 75 -6.70 7.52 9.57
CA LYS A 75 -8.06 7.88 9.16
C LYS A 75 -8.55 7.02 8.00
N LEU A 76 -7.72 6.79 6.99
CA LEU A 76 -8.02 5.88 5.88
C LEU A 76 -8.41 4.50 6.40
N LEU A 77 -7.56 3.88 7.23
CA LEU A 77 -7.77 2.51 7.70
C LEU A 77 -9.04 2.37 8.55
N LEU A 78 -9.36 3.37 9.38
CA LEU A 78 -10.64 3.38 10.09
C LEU A 78 -11.84 3.46 9.14
N SER A 79 -11.75 4.28 8.10
CA SER A 79 -12.87 4.50 7.17
C SER A 79 -13.13 3.29 6.26
N ILE A 80 -12.09 2.53 5.88
CA ILE A 80 -12.23 1.35 5.02
C ILE A 80 -12.62 0.10 5.82
N SER A 81 -12.38 0.05 7.12
CA SER A 81 -12.75 -1.11 7.96
C SER A 81 -14.25 -1.42 7.90
N ASP A 82 -15.08 -0.38 7.78
CA ASP A 82 -16.53 -0.50 7.75
C ASP A 82 -17.11 -0.71 6.33
N LYS A 83 -16.34 -0.34 5.29
CA LYS A 83 -16.82 -0.32 3.89
C LYS A 83 -16.34 -1.49 3.03
N SER A 84 -15.36 -2.27 3.50
CA SER A 84 -14.72 -3.36 2.73
C SER A 84 -14.21 -2.94 1.34
N THR A 85 -13.85 -1.66 1.15
CA THR A 85 -13.31 -1.17 -0.12
C THR A 85 -11.95 -1.83 -0.38
N PRO A 86 -11.77 -2.51 -1.52
CA PRO A 86 -10.50 -3.11 -1.90
C PRO A 86 -9.35 -2.11 -1.76
N THR A 87 -8.35 -2.45 -0.98
CA THR A 87 -7.28 -1.50 -0.63
C THR A 87 -5.91 -2.15 -0.77
N LEU A 88 -5.00 -1.50 -1.49
CA LEU A 88 -3.61 -1.89 -1.58
C LEU A 88 -2.74 -0.95 -0.76
N LEU A 89 -1.91 -1.53 0.11
CA LEU A 89 -0.95 -0.79 0.92
C LEU A 89 0.48 -1.20 0.52
N ASP A 90 1.31 -0.20 0.20
CA ASP A 90 2.71 -0.40 -0.20
C ASP A 90 3.64 0.63 0.46
N ALA A 91 4.93 0.40 0.41
CA ALA A 91 5.98 1.35 0.79
C ALA A 91 5.74 2.00 2.18
N GLY A 92 5.63 3.33 2.25
CA GLY A 92 5.48 4.06 3.50
C GLY A 92 4.29 3.63 4.35
N ALA A 93 3.19 3.17 3.76
CA ALA A 93 2.06 2.64 4.53
C ALA A 93 2.42 1.34 5.26
N LEU A 94 3.24 0.47 4.65
CA LEU A 94 3.68 -0.79 5.29
C LEU A 94 4.61 -0.52 6.48
N ARG A 95 5.49 0.47 6.37
CA ARG A 95 6.36 0.89 7.47
C ARG A 95 5.53 1.44 8.63
N LEU A 96 4.60 2.35 8.35
CA LEU A 96 3.70 2.89 9.37
C LEU A 96 2.87 1.80 10.04
N LEU A 97 2.37 0.80 9.30
CA LEU A 97 1.66 -0.36 9.86
C LEU A 97 2.52 -1.18 10.84
N SER A 98 3.85 -1.14 10.72
CA SER A 98 4.76 -1.82 11.66
C SER A 98 4.86 -1.13 13.02
N HIS A 99 4.41 0.13 13.14
CA HIS A 99 4.43 0.91 14.36
C HIS A 99 3.33 0.48 15.34
N ASN A 100 3.61 0.61 16.63
CA ASN A 100 2.68 0.22 17.68
C ASN A 100 1.34 0.98 17.64
N ALA A 101 1.34 2.22 17.13
CA ALA A 101 0.13 3.03 16.97
C ALA A 101 -0.94 2.35 16.11
N PHE A 102 -0.53 1.50 15.16
CA PHE A 102 -1.42 0.77 14.25
C PHE A 102 -1.76 -0.66 14.72
N SER A 103 -1.21 -1.11 15.85
CA SER A 103 -1.33 -2.51 16.30
C SER A 103 -2.75 -2.98 16.58
N LYS A 104 -3.67 -2.07 16.85
CA LYS A 104 -5.09 -2.36 17.12
C LYS A 104 -5.99 -2.27 15.89
N ILE A 105 -5.47 -1.78 14.76
CA ILE A 105 -6.23 -1.65 13.52
C ILE A 105 -6.35 -3.04 12.87
N LYS A 106 -7.59 -3.44 12.61
CA LYS A 106 -7.89 -4.66 11.86
C LYS A 106 -8.07 -4.30 10.39
N LEU A 107 -7.31 -4.94 9.53
CA LEU A 107 -7.50 -4.84 8.08
C LEU A 107 -8.62 -5.82 7.66
N HIS A 108 -9.40 -5.44 6.65
CA HIS A 108 -10.37 -6.38 6.07
C HIS A 108 -9.69 -7.31 5.05
N GLY A 109 -10.36 -8.45 4.76
CA GLY A 109 -9.79 -9.51 3.92
C GLY A 109 -9.41 -9.12 2.48
N GLU A 110 -10.07 -8.09 1.94
CA GLU A 110 -9.80 -7.54 0.60
C GLU A 110 -8.61 -6.55 0.57
N THR A 111 -7.94 -6.35 1.70
CA THR A 111 -6.69 -5.57 1.74
C THR A 111 -5.53 -6.38 1.19
N VAL A 112 -4.71 -5.76 0.35
CA VAL A 112 -3.49 -6.33 -0.21
C VAL A 112 -2.29 -5.57 0.33
N LEU A 113 -1.35 -6.28 0.96
CA LEU A 113 -0.05 -5.73 1.38
C LEU A 113 1.03 -6.23 0.44
N THR A 114 1.88 -5.33 -0.06
CA THR A 114 2.89 -5.66 -1.07
C THR A 114 4.33 -5.45 -0.57
N PRO A 115 4.76 -6.08 0.55
CA PRO A 115 6.08 -5.84 1.10
C PRO A 115 7.20 -6.43 0.24
N HIS A 116 8.29 -5.68 0.08
CA HIS A 116 9.58 -6.26 -0.27
C HIS A 116 10.22 -6.91 0.99
N PRO A 117 11.29 -7.74 0.86
CA PRO A 117 11.84 -8.45 2.02
C PRO A 117 12.27 -7.57 3.19
N GLY A 118 12.72 -6.33 2.94
CA GLY A 118 13.07 -5.38 3.99
C GLY A 118 11.85 -4.90 4.77
N GLU A 119 10.78 -4.49 4.06
CA GLU A 119 9.50 -4.10 4.68
C GLU A 119 8.88 -5.26 5.46
N ALA A 120 8.92 -6.47 4.90
CA ALA A 120 8.45 -7.67 5.59
C ALA A 120 9.21 -7.93 6.89
N ALA A 121 10.51 -7.67 6.92
CA ALA A 121 11.36 -7.80 8.09
C ALA A 121 10.96 -6.81 9.19
N GLU A 122 10.74 -5.55 8.85
CA GLU A 122 10.23 -4.52 9.75
C GLU A 122 8.86 -4.90 10.32
N MET A 123 7.93 -5.34 9.44
CA MET A 123 6.58 -5.74 9.81
C MET A 123 6.54 -6.95 10.76
N LEU A 124 7.44 -7.93 10.59
CA LEU A 124 7.55 -9.12 11.46
C LEU A 124 8.52 -8.94 12.62
N LYS A 125 9.27 -7.83 12.66
CA LYS A 125 10.33 -7.55 13.66
C LYS A 125 11.40 -8.65 13.69
N ILE A 126 11.84 -9.09 12.50
CA ILE A 126 12.92 -10.03 12.26
C ILE A 126 13.89 -9.48 11.22
N THR A 127 14.98 -10.19 10.92
CA THR A 127 15.95 -9.74 9.91
C THR A 127 15.51 -10.08 8.49
N THR A 128 15.97 -9.28 7.52
CA THR A 128 15.75 -9.57 6.08
C THR A 128 16.35 -10.95 5.70
N LYS A 129 17.44 -11.36 6.36
CA LYS A 129 18.05 -12.67 6.15
C LYS A 129 17.12 -13.81 6.57
N GLU A 130 16.38 -13.65 7.66
CA GLU A 130 15.38 -14.62 8.11
C GLU A 130 14.19 -14.67 7.16
N ILE A 131 13.71 -13.55 6.63
CA ILE A 131 12.69 -13.51 5.58
C ILE A 131 13.14 -14.33 4.37
N GLN A 132 14.35 -14.08 3.87
CA GLN A 132 14.88 -14.72 2.67
C GLN A 132 15.16 -16.22 2.87
N LYS A 133 15.51 -16.66 4.09
CA LYS A 133 15.75 -18.06 4.42
C LYS A 133 14.50 -18.92 4.23
N ASN A 134 13.31 -18.38 4.50
CA ASN A 134 12.03 -19.09 4.32
C ASN A 134 10.89 -18.14 3.97
N ARG A 135 10.84 -17.73 2.72
CA ARG A 135 9.90 -16.75 2.21
C ARG A 135 8.44 -17.19 2.34
N ILE A 136 8.15 -18.48 2.11
CA ILE A 136 6.78 -19.01 2.27
C ILE A 136 6.32 -18.91 3.70
N LYS A 137 7.15 -19.29 4.68
CA LYS A 137 6.83 -19.16 6.10
C LYS A 137 6.64 -17.68 6.49
N SER A 138 7.46 -16.78 5.96
CA SER A 138 7.35 -15.34 6.23
C SER A 138 6.07 -14.75 5.64
N ALA A 139 5.66 -15.14 4.43
CA ALA A 139 4.41 -14.70 3.84
C ALA A 139 3.19 -15.19 4.64
N LYS A 140 3.21 -16.43 5.13
CA LYS A 140 2.18 -16.96 6.04
C LYS A 140 2.11 -16.18 7.35
N ALA A 141 3.25 -15.93 7.98
CA ALA A 141 3.31 -15.18 9.24
C ALA A 141 2.76 -13.74 9.09
N LEU A 142 3.03 -13.08 7.96
CA LEU A 142 2.42 -11.79 7.63
C LEU A 142 0.91 -11.92 7.45
N GLN A 143 0.45 -12.94 6.74
CA GLN A 143 -0.97 -13.19 6.52
C GLN A 143 -1.71 -13.45 7.84
N GLU A 144 -1.15 -14.28 8.72
CA GLU A 144 -1.71 -14.56 10.04
C GLU A 144 -1.76 -13.31 10.92
N LYS A 145 -0.70 -12.48 10.87
CA LYS A 145 -0.61 -11.24 11.65
C LYS A 145 -1.62 -10.18 11.23
N TYR A 146 -1.80 -9.98 9.91
CA TYR A 146 -2.60 -8.88 9.37
C TYR A 146 -3.99 -9.30 8.86
N GLY A 147 -4.23 -10.60 8.68
CA GLY A 147 -5.54 -11.15 8.27
C GLY A 147 -5.94 -10.88 6.82
N CYS A 148 -5.02 -10.44 5.97
CA CYS A 148 -5.28 -9.95 4.62
C CYS A 148 -4.39 -10.65 3.56
N ILE A 149 -4.46 -10.23 2.31
CA ILE A 149 -3.66 -10.80 1.22
C ILE A 149 -2.24 -10.21 1.26
N ILE A 150 -1.24 -11.08 1.19
CA ILE A 150 0.18 -10.70 1.17
C ILE A 150 0.78 -10.98 -0.20
N VAL A 151 1.46 -10.00 -0.77
CA VAL A 151 2.29 -10.13 -1.97
C VAL A 151 3.74 -9.86 -1.56
N LEU A 152 4.46 -10.89 -1.14
CA LEU A 152 5.87 -10.78 -0.75
C LEU A 152 6.74 -10.70 -2.00
N LYS A 153 7.13 -9.46 -2.35
CA LYS A 153 7.93 -9.14 -3.56
C LYS A 153 9.31 -9.82 -3.54
N GLY A 154 9.85 -10.12 -4.73
CA GLY A 154 11.21 -10.64 -4.93
C GLY A 154 11.27 -11.69 -6.04
N ASN A 155 12.45 -12.28 -6.26
CA ASN A 155 12.59 -13.39 -7.19
C ASN A 155 11.70 -14.55 -6.73
N GLY A 156 10.71 -14.92 -7.56
CA GLY A 156 9.61 -15.78 -7.13
C GLY A 156 8.71 -15.04 -6.13
N THR A 157 7.96 -14.03 -6.57
CA THR A 157 6.98 -13.32 -5.71
C THR A 157 5.95 -14.29 -5.17
N ILE A 158 5.70 -14.23 -3.85
CA ILE A 158 4.75 -15.11 -3.17
C ILE A 158 3.48 -14.32 -2.89
N ILE A 159 2.35 -14.86 -3.34
CA ILE A 159 1.01 -14.35 -3.02
C ILE A 159 0.38 -15.32 -2.03
N CYS A 160 -0.01 -14.81 -0.86
CA CYS A 160 -0.55 -15.62 0.21
C CYS A 160 -1.85 -15.00 0.75
N ASN A 161 -2.91 -15.78 0.77
CA ASN A 161 -4.14 -15.47 1.49
C ASN A 161 -4.42 -16.54 2.55
N LYS A 162 -5.60 -16.51 3.17
CA LYS A 162 -5.98 -17.44 4.25
C LYS A 162 -5.93 -18.92 3.83
N THR A 163 -6.21 -19.22 2.57
CA THR A 163 -6.40 -20.61 2.08
C THR A 163 -5.32 -21.05 1.12
N ASN A 164 -4.72 -20.14 0.35
CA ASN A 164 -3.86 -20.47 -0.79
C ASN A 164 -2.52 -19.73 -0.74
N ILE A 165 -1.52 -20.35 -1.35
CA ILE A 165 -0.23 -19.75 -1.64
C ILE A 165 0.07 -19.96 -3.11
N TYR A 166 0.43 -18.89 -3.80
CA TYR A 166 0.85 -18.89 -5.18
C TYR A 166 2.28 -18.39 -5.28
N LEU A 167 3.05 -18.98 -6.18
CA LEU A 167 4.40 -18.55 -6.54
C LEU A 167 4.37 -18.00 -7.97
N CYS A 168 4.68 -16.72 -8.13
CA CYS A 168 4.88 -16.11 -9.44
C CYS A 168 6.33 -16.39 -9.88
N SER A 169 6.51 -17.25 -10.86
CA SER A 169 7.82 -17.64 -11.40
C SER A 169 8.20 -16.89 -12.68
N VAL A 170 7.38 -15.92 -13.11
CA VAL A 170 7.60 -15.11 -14.31
C VAL A 170 7.99 -13.67 -13.92
N GLY A 171 8.58 -12.94 -14.88
CA GLY A 171 9.11 -11.59 -14.68
C GLY A 171 10.63 -11.60 -14.53
N GLY A 172 11.25 -10.45 -14.73
CA GLY A 172 12.67 -10.25 -14.72
C GLY A 172 13.14 -9.10 -13.85
N PRO A 173 14.45 -8.82 -13.83
CA PRO A 173 15.05 -7.76 -13.00
C PRO A 173 14.63 -6.34 -13.41
N GLU A 174 14.09 -6.17 -14.61
CA GLU A 174 13.54 -4.91 -15.12
C GLU A 174 12.42 -4.34 -14.24
N LEU A 175 11.74 -5.20 -13.46
CA LEU A 175 10.73 -4.78 -12.48
C LEU A 175 11.33 -4.28 -11.16
N ALA A 176 12.63 -4.38 -10.96
CA ALA A 176 13.31 -3.98 -9.74
C ALA A 176 13.69 -2.48 -9.70
N VAL A 177 13.31 -1.72 -10.68
CA VAL A 177 13.46 -0.25 -10.71
C VAL A 177 12.39 0.37 -9.81
N ALA A 178 12.72 0.48 -8.54
CA ALA A 178 11.92 1.26 -7.63
C ALA A 178 12.06 2.75 -7.97
N GLY A 179 10.95 3.45 -8.13
CA GLY A 179 10.92 4.88 -8.36
C GLY A 179 11.53 5.72 -7.25
#